data_427cadafd47ac5e0670e42f36d8d6b8f
#
_entry.id   427cadafd47ac5e0670e42f36d8d6b8f
#
_cell.length_a   1.000
_cell.length_b   1.000
_cell.length_c   1.000
_cell.angle_alpha   90.00
_cell.angle_beta   90.00
_cell.angle_gamma   90.00
#
_symmetry.space_group_name_H-M   'P 1'
#
loop_
_entity.id
_entity.type
_entity.pdbx_description
1 polymer ?
#
loop_
_entity_poly.entity_id
_entity_poly.type
_entity_poly.pdbx_seq_one_letter_code
_entity_poly.pdbx_strand_id
1 'polypeptide(L)'
;MRQAPGFTKTPLLGRLPRQISGGQRQRVAIGRAIVRSPRIFLFDEPLSNLDAQLRDEMRGEIKRLHRDIATTMIYVTHDQIEAMTLADRIVLMRDGLIEQEGAPLELFERPATTFVAGFLGSPKMTFLPGKLSRTAAGASIVLDGDGPRLDLPPGRIADRAAEGMSLILGVRPEHIYRADGMAGAPGEARLQAAIELLQPTGSRTYATFRIGGTPVTAELEAHDAGRPGETITLGINLNRVSLFDAATQRAI
;
A
#
# COMPACT_ATOMS: atom_id res chain seq x y z
N MET A 1 0.50 -11.80 -40.45
CA MET A 1 1.59 -11.38 -39.53
C MET A 1 1.03 -10.28 -38.64
N ARG A 2 0.68 -10.59 -37.37
CA ARG A 2 0.15 -9.58 -36.43
C ARG A 2 1.33 -8.70 -35.98
N GLN A 3 1.33 -7.43 -36.41
CA GLN A 3 2.23 -6.44 -35.84
C GLN A 3 1.79 -6.15 -34.41
N ALA A 4 2.67 -6.37 -33.44
CA ALA A 4 2.44 -5.94 -32.07
C ALA A 4 2.51 -4.40 -32.03
N PRO A 5 1.42 -3.68 -31.83
CA PRO A 5 1.41 -2.22 -31.86
C PRO A 5 2.24 -1.71 -30.68
N GLY A 6 3.21 -0.83 -30.99
CA GLY A 6 3.98 -0.09 -29.98
C GLY A 6 5.35 -0.66 -29.58
N PHE A 7 5.63 -1.95 -29.82
CA PHE A 7 6.87 -2.62 -29.35
C PHE A 7 8.04 -2.61 -30.33
N THR A 8 7.82 -2.26 -31.60
CA THR A 8 8.87 -2.22 -32.63
C THR A 8 8.95 -0.85 -33.27
N LYS A 9 9.95 -0.06 -32.89
CA LYS A 9 10.37 1.08 -33.70
C LYS A 9 11.38 0.57 -34.75
N THR A 10 11.00 0.57 -36.00
CA THR A 10 11.81 0.19 -37.18
C THR A 10 13.28 0.67 -37.17
N PRO A 11 13.62 1.86 -36.57
CA PRO A 11 15.01 2.32 -36.52
C PRO A 11 15.98 1.48 -35.68
N LEU A 12 15.48 0.53 -34.89
CA LEU A 12 16.32 -0.26 -33.98
C LEU A 12 16.79 -1.61 -34.56
N LEU A 13 16.22 -2.04 -35.68
CA LEU A 13 16.48 -3.37 -36.29
C LEU A 13 17.94 -3.60 -36.68
N GLY A 14 18.68 -2.54 -36.97
CA GLY A 14 20.11 -2.62 -37.34
C GLY A 14 21.07 -2.47 -36.16
N ARG A 15 20.57 -2.27 -34.91
CA ARG A 15 21.41 -2.03 -33.75
C ARG A 15 21.70 -3.32 -32.97
N LEU A 16 22.92 -3.42 -32.48
CA LEU A 16 23.30 -4.50 -31.54
C LEU A 16 22.69 -4.25 -30.15
N PRO A 17 22.42 -5.30 -29.33
CA PRO A 17 21.83 -5.14 -27.98
C PRO A 17 22.59 -4.15 -27.09
N ARG A 18 23.90 -4.01 -27.21
CA ARG A 18 24.74 -3.06 -26.47
C ARG A 18 24.53 -1.59 -26.88
N GLN A 19 23.90 -1.36 -28.03
CA GLN A 19 23.67 -0.03 -28.61
C GLN A 19 22.26 0.51 -28.35
N ILE A 20 21.45 -0.23 -27.58
CA ILE A 20 20.09 0.14 -27.22
C ILE A 20 19.95 0.30 -25.72
N SER A 21 19.03 1.18 -25.28
CA SER A 21 18.78 1.43 -23.84
C SER A 21 18.18 0.22 -23.13
N GLY A 22 18.19 0.21 -21.80
CA GLY A 22 17.58 -0.84 -20.97
C GLY A 22 16.13 -1.10 -21.35
N GLY A 23 15.30 -0.06 -21.43
CA GLY A 23 13.91 -0.18 -21.83
C GLY A 23 13.70 -0.63 -23.28
N GLN A 24 14.60 -0.23 -24.19
CA GLN A 24 14.56 -0.72 -25.57
C GLN A 24 14.86 -2.23 -25.62
N ARG A 25 15.85 -2.71 -24.84
CA ARG A 25 16.12 -4.15 -24.70
C ARG A 25 14.90 -4.89 -24.15
N GLN A 26 14.24 -4.32 -23.13
CA GLN A 26 13.04 -4.90 -22.51
C GLN A 26 11.89 -5.00 -23.52
N ARG A 27 11.61 -3.92 -24.28
CA ARG A 27 10.60 -3.94 -25.36
C ARG A 27 10.90 -5.02 -26.40
N VAL A 28 12.16 -5.19 -26.80
CA VAL A 28 12.56 -6.26 -27.74
C VAL A 28 12.32 -7.64 -27.14
N ALA A 29 12.63 -7.85 -25.86
CA ALA A 29 12.41 -9.14 -25.17
C ALA A 29 10.91 -9.48 -25.10
N ILE A 30 10.07 -8.52 -24.71
CA ILE A 30 8.62 -8.65 -24.69
C ILE A 30 8.06 -8.92 -26.09
N GLY A 31 8.48 -8.13 -27.08
CA GLY A 31 8.07 -8.32 -28.48
C GLY A 31 8.41 -9.71 -29.02
N ARG A 32 9.60 -10.24 -28.69
CA ARG A 32 9.99 -11.61 -29.04
C ARG A 32 9.09 -12.67 -28.42
N ALA A 33 8.65 -12.47 -27.17
CA ALA A 33 7.72 -13.36 -26.50
C ALA A 33 6.33 -13.33 -27.16
N ILE A 34 5.84 -12.14 -27.52
CA ILE A 34 4.52 -11.94 -28.16
C ILE A 34 4.41 -12.64 -29.51
N VAL A 35 5.43 -12.52 -30.36
CA VAL A 35 5.44 -13.13 -31.71
C VAL A 35 5.25 -14.64 -31.67
N ARG A 36 5.65 -15.29 -30.58
CA ARG A 36 5.47 -16.73 -30.40
C ARG A 36 4.03 -17.15 -30.09
N SER A 37 3.13 -16.18 -29.81
CA SER A 37 1.73 -16.41 -29.44
C SER A 37 1.56 -17.49 -28.35
N PRO A 38 2.23 -17.35 -27.20
CA PRO A 38 2.19 -18.36 -26.14
C PRO A 38 0.82 -18.41 -25.50
N ARG A 39 0.48 -19.54 -24.87
CA ARG A 39 -0.74 -19.68 -24.08
C ARG A 39 -0.63 -19.03 -22.68
N ILE A 40 0.59 -18.87 -22.18
CA ILE A 40 0.91 -18.25 -20.90
C ILE A 40 2.20 -17.44 -21.09
N PHE A 41 2.20 -16.18 -20.59
CA PHE A 41 3.42 -15.39 -20.44
C PHE A 41 3.97 -15.53 -19.03
N LEU A 42 5.29 -15.68 -18.91
CA LEU A 42 6.00 -15.67 -17.64
C LEU A 42 6.96 -14.48 -17.62
N PHE A 43 6.74 -13.57 -16.68
CA PHE A 43 7.59 -12.41 -16.42
C PHE A 43 8.25 -12.59 -15.05
N ASP A 44 9.56 -12.60 -15.02
CA ASP A 44 10.35 -12.67 -13.79
C ASP A 44 11.08 -11.35 -13.60
N GLU A 45 10.56 -10.51 -12.70
CA GLU A 45 11.05 -9.17 -12.37
C GLU A 45 11.43 -8.31 -13.60
N PRO A 46 10.55 -8.17 -14.60
CA PRO A 46 10.95 -7.60 -15.89
C PRO A 46 11.34 -6.14 -15.83
N LEU A 47 10.96 -5.39 -14.80
CA LEU A 47 11.20 -3.95 -14.69
C LEU A 47 12.24 -3.57 -13.63
N SER A 48 12.83 -4.53 -12.91
CA SER A 48 13.75 -4.31 -11.78
C SER A 48 14.99 -3.47 -12.15
N ASN A 49 15.48 -3.58 -13.38
CA ASN A 49 16.70 -2.92 -13.84
C ASN A 49 16.44 -1.60 -14.61
N LEU A 50 15.25 -1.03 -14.50
CA LEU A 50 14.87 0.22 -15.16
C LEU A 50 14.84 1.39 -14.15
N ASP A 51 15.16 2.59 -14.64
CA ASP A 51 14.92 3.82 -13.88
C ASP A 51 13.42 4.06 -13.65
N ALA A 52 13.08 4.95 -12.71
CA ALA A 52 11.70 5.16 -12.28
C ALA A 52 10.79 5.62 -13.42
N GLN A 53 11.23 6.58 -14.25
CA GLN A 53 10.42 7.10 -15.35
C GLN A 53 10.13 6.01 -16.39
N LEU A 54 11.16 5.28 -16.78
CA LEU A 54 11.03 4.21 -17.77
C LEU A 54 10.20 3.04 -17.25
N ARG A 55 10.29 2.75 -15.93
CA ARG A 55 9.46 1.74 -15.27
C ARG A 55 7.98 2.10 -15.35
N ASP A 56 7.62 3.37 -15.11
CA ASP A 56 6.25 3.86 -15.22
C ASP A 56 5.70 3.72 -16.65
N GLU A 57 6.50 4.11 -17.66
CA GLU A 57 6.14 3.94 -19.07
C GLU A 57 5.90 2.47 -19.42
N MET A 58 6.82 1.59 -18.98
CA MET A 58 6.74 0.15 -19.28
C MET A 58 5.57 -0.54 -18.57
N ARG A 59 5.23 -0.14 -17.34
CA ARG A 59 4.01 -0.62 -16.67
C ARG A 59 2.77 -0.31 -17.52
N GLY A 60 2.66 0.93 -18.00
CA GLY A 60 1.55 1.30 -18.89
C GLY A 60 1.50 0.46 -20.17
N GLU A 61 2.67 0.16 -20.77
CA GLU A 61 2.75 -0.68 -21.96
C GLU A 61 2.34 -2.14 -21.67
N ILE A 62 2.81 -2.73 -20.57
CA ILE A 62 2.45 -4.10 -20.16
C ILE A 62 0.94 -4.19 -19.86
N LYS A 63 0.34 -3.20 -19.18
CA LYS A 63 -1.11 -3.19 -18.92
C LYS A 63 -1.93 -3.11 -20.21
N ARG A 64 -1.50 -2.29 -21.19
CA ARG A 64 -2.14 -2.26 -22.53
C ARG A 64 -2.01 -3.61 -23.23
N LEU A 65 -0.79 -4.18 -23.22
CA LEU A 65 -0.52 -5.48 -23.81
C LEU A 65 -1.41 -6.58 -23.25
N HIS A 66 -1.54 -6.65 -21.92
CA HIS A 66 -2.39 -7.61 -21.24
C HIS A 66 -3.84 -7.52 -21.73
N ARG A 67 -4.38 -6.31 -21.78
CA ARG A 67 -5.73 -6.07 -22.29
C ARG A 67 -5.90 -6.50 -23.77
N ASP A 68 -4.89 -6.19 -24.61
CA ASP A 68 -4.99 -6.38 -26.06
C ASP A 68 -4.80 -7.86 -26.48
N ILE A 69 -4.01 -8.63 -25.71
CA ILE A 69 -3.71 -10.04 -26.01
C ILE A 69 -4.70 -10.99 -25.31
N ALA A 70 -5.27 -10.58 -24.18
CA ALA A 70 -6.19 -11.38 -23.38
C ALA A 70 -5.66 -12.81 -23.05
N THR A 71 -4.35 -12.91 -22.78
CA THR A 71 -3.67 -14.17 -22.46
C THR A 71 -3.23 -14.15 -21.01
N THR A 72 -3.28 -15.30 -20.33
CA THR A 72 -2.79 -15.41 -18.94
C THR A 72 -1.33 -14.99 -18.83
N MET A 73 -1.05 -14.09 -17.88
CA MET A 73 0.28 -13.62 -17.55
C MET A 73 0.59 -13.93 -16.09
N ILE A 74 1.71 -14.62 -15.84
CA ILE A 74 2.27 -14.77 -14.49
C ILE A 74 3.40 -13.77 -14.40
N TYR A 75 3.32 -12.87 -13.42
CA TYR A 75 4.24 -11.76 -13.25
C TYR A 75 4.82 -11.79 -11.84
N VAL A 76 6.11 -12.02 -11.73
CA VAL A 76 6.84 -12.00 -10.46
C VAL A 76 7.44 -10.61 -10.26
N THR A 77 7.21 -10.01 -9.12
CA THR A 77 7.76 -8.70 -8.75
C THR A 77 7.88 -8.58 -7.22
N HIS A 78 8.83 -7.78 -6.78
CA HIS A 78 8.92 -7.28 -5.40
C HIS A 78 8.41 -5.83 -5.27
N ASP A 79 8.00 -5.21 -6.38
CA ASP A 79 7.46 -3.84 -6.41
C ASP A 79 5.93 -3.89 -6.21
N GLN A 80 5.48 -3.36 -5.07
CA GLN A 80 4.06 -3.30 -4.74
C GLN A 80 3.24 -2.49 -5.76
N ILE A 81 3.83 -1.43 -6.37
CA ILE A 81 3.11 -0.61 -7.34
C ILE A 81 2.87 -1.42 -8.62
N GLU A 82 3.84 -2.23 -9.05
CA GLU A 82 3.65 -3.15 -10.17
C GLU A 82 2.54 -4.15 -9.87
N ALA A 83 2.59 -4.81 -8.70
CA ALA A 83 1.56 -5.75 -8.30
C ALA A 83 0.16 -5.12 -8.27
N MET A 84 0.01 -3.96 -7.63
CA MET A 84 -1.28 -3.26 -7.50
C MET A 84 -1.84 -2.75 -8.83
N THR A 85 -0.97 -2.34 -9.78
CA THR A 85 -1.42 -1.72 -11.04
C THR A 85 -1.59 -2.70 -12.18
N LEU A 86 -0.78 -3.76 -12.24
CA LEU A 86 -0.79 -4.70 -13.35
C LEU A 86 -1.73 -5.87 -13.13
N ALA A 87 -1.80 -6.41 -11.92
CA ALA A 87 -2.49 -7.66 -11.65
C ALA A 87 -4.02 -7.53 -11.64
N ASP A 88 -4.69 -8.61 -12.03
CA ASP A 88 -6.11 -8.86 -11.74
C ASP A 88 -6.23 -9.65 -10.43
N ARG A 89 -5.20 -10.46 -10.09
CA ARG A 89 -5.07 -11.22 -8.86
C ARG A 89 -3.62 -11.19 -8.38
N ILE A 90 -3.42 -10.88 -7.11
CA ILE A 90 -2.13 -10.94 -6.44
C ILE A 90 -2.07 -12.22 -5.62
N VAL A 91 -0.93 -12.91 -5.64
CA VAL A 91 -0.56 -13.97 -4.72
C VAL A 91 0.64 -13.47 -3.93
N LEU A 92 0.42 -13.08 -2.68
CA LEU A 92 1.50 -12.63 -1.80
C LEU A 92 2.08 -13.82 -1.07
N MET A 93 3.40 -14.00 -1.20
CA MET A 93 4.12 -15.13 -0.63
C MET A 93 5.09 -14.67 0.47
N ARG A 94 5.24 -15.51 1.49
CA ARG A 94 6.22 -15.36 2.56
C ARG A 94 6.82 -16.72 2.89
N ASP A 95 8.15 -16.83 2.92
CA ASP A 95 8.87 -18.05 3.28
C ASP A 95 8.41 -19.30 2.49
N GLY A 96 8.09 -19.10 1.20
CA GLY A 96 7.64 -20.18 0.31
C GLY A 96 6.15 -20.56 0.44
N LEU A 97 5.40 -19.91 1.34
CA LEU A 97 3.98 -20.17 1.57
C LEU A 97 3.14 -18.99 1.04
N ILE A 98 1.91 -19.28 0.63
CA ILE A 98 0.94 -18.24 0.26
C ILE A 98 0.39 -17.62 1.56
N GLU A 99 0.64 -16.33 1.74
CA GLU A 99 0.15 -15.56 2.88
C GLU A 99 -1.29 -15.07 2.65
N GLN A 100 -1.54 -14.51 1.47
CA GLN A 100 -2.87 -14.10 1.01
C GLN A 100 -2.90 -14.02 -0.51
N GLU A 101 -4.07 -14.29 -1.10
CA GLU A 101 -4.33 -14.09 -2.52
C GLU A 101 -5.70 -13.44 -2.73
N GLY A 102 -5.85 -12.65 -3.79
CA GLY A 102 -7.10 -11.98 -4.14
C GLY A 102 -6.91 -10.81 -5.09
N ALA A 103 -7.95 -10.02 -5.30
CA ALA A 103 -7.87 -8.78 -6.06
C ALA A 103 -6.99 -7.75 -5.33
N PRO A 104 -6.25 -6.88 -6.07
CA PRO A 104 -5.35 -5.90 -5.46
C PRO A 104 -5.99 -5.06 -4.35
N LEU A 105 -7.16 -4.48 -4.60
CA LEU A 105 -7.86 -3.66 -3.61
C LEU A 105 -8.35 -4.47 -2.41
N GLU A 106 -8.72 -5.74 -2.60
CA GLU A 106 -9.12 -6.61 -1.51
C GLU A 106 -7.97 -6.84 -0.52
N LEU A 107 -6.77 -7.16 -1.03
CA LEU A 107 -5.59 -7.33 -0.19
C LEU A 107 -5.20 -6.03 0.53
N PHE A 108 -5.35 -4.90 -0.15
CA PHE A 108 -5.04 -3.60 0.40
C PHE A 108 -6.01 -3.17 1.51
N GLU A 109 -7.31 -3.35 1.30
CA GLU A 109 -8.37 -2.93 2.24
C GLU A 109 -8.61 -3.94 3.36
N ARG A 110 -8.40 -5.23 3.09
CA ARG A 110 -8.67 -6.35 4.01
C ARG A 110 -7.46 -7.29 4.12
N PRO A 111 -6.33 -6.78 4.60
CA PRO A 111 -5.14 -7.62 4.78
C PRO A 111 -5.39 -8.66 5.87
N ALA A 112 -5.07 -9.92 5.58
CA ALA A 112 -5.27 -11.03 6.52
C ALA A 112 -4.26 -11.02 7.67
N THR A 113 -3.10 -10.39 7.47
CA THR A 113 -2.02 -10.33 8.47
C THR A 113 -1.32 -8.98 8.44
N THR A 114 -0.57 -8.68 9.51
CA THR A 114 0.31 -7.51 9.55
C THR A 114 1.36 -7.51 8.44
N PHE A 115 1.80 -8.70 8.01
CA PHE A 115 2.72 -8.84 6.89
C PHE A 115 2.13 -8.29 5.58
N VAL A 116 0.92 -8.73 5.23
CA VAL A 116 0.20 -8.26 4.04
C VAL A 116 -0.04 -6.75 4.12
N ALA A 117 -0.52 -6.27 5.28
CA ALA A 117 -0.81 -4.87 5.53
C ALA A 117 0.43 -3.98 5.40
N GLY A 118 1.59 -4.45 5.88
CA GLY A 118 2.86 -3.73 5.81
C GLY A 118 3.58 -3.84 4.46
N PHE A 119 3.23 -4.85 3.65
CA PHE A 119 3.79 -4.99 2.31
C PHE A 119 3.10 -4.07 1.30
N LEU A 120 1.76 -3.94 1.38
CA LEU A 120 0.97 -3.14 0.45
C LEU A 120 0.71 -1.73 0.99
N GLY A 121 1.07 -0.73 0.20
CA GLY A 121 0.88 0.70 0.50
C GLY A 121 2.20 1.47 0.59
N SER A 122 2.23 2.66 0.01
CA SER A 122 3.37 3.58 0.05
C SER A 122 2.89 5.00 0.35
N PRO A 123 3.20 5.52 1.53
CA PRO A 123 3.95 4.91 2.65
C PRO A 123 3.26 3.70 3.27
N LYS A 124 4.01 2.90 4.01
CA LYS A 124 3.50 1.68 4.65
C LYS A 124 2.48 1.99 5.76
N MET A 125 1.60 1.03 6.05
CA MET A 125 0.73 1.07 7.22
C MET A 125 1.56 1.18 8.50
N THR A 126 1.17 2.06 9.40
CA THR A 126 1.74 2.14 10.76
C THR A 126 1.01 1.18 11.67
N PHE A 127 1.76 0.48 12.51
CA PHE A 127 1.24 -0.47 13.49
C PHE A 127 1.41 0.10 14.91
N LEU A 128 0.30 0.30 15.59
CA LEU A 128 0.24 0.83 16.95
C LEU A 128 -0.20 -0.29 17.90
N PRO A 129 0.69 -0.79 18.76
CA PRO A 129 0.33 -1.79 19.75
C PRO A 129 -0.56 -1.18 20.84
N GLY A 130 -1.44 -1.98 21.40
CA GLY A 130 -2.35 -1.55 22.44
C GLY A 130 -3.15 -2.71 23.03
N LYS A 131 -4.06 -2.38 23.94
CA LYS A 131 -4.92 -3.35 24.60
C LYS A 131 -6.38 -2.99 24.41
N LEU A 132 -7.19 -4.02 24.19
CA LEU A 132 -8.64 -3.87 24.17
C LEU A 132 -9.15 -3.48 25.55
N SER A 133 -9.99 -2.46 25.58
CA SER A 133 -10.76 -2.09 26.77
C SER A 133 -12.24 -2.01 26.42
N ARG A 134 -13.08 -2.64 27.22
CA ARG A 134 -14.53 -2.63 27.06
C ARG A 134 -15.19 -1.80 28.16
N THR A 135 -16.19 -1.06 27.75
CA THR A 135 -17.04 -0.32 28.66
C THR A 135 -18.51 -0.54 28.31
N ALA A 136 -19.43 -0.05 29.14
CA ALA A 136 -20.85 -0.05 28.80
C ALA A 136 -21.15 0.75 27.50
N ALA A 137 -20.29 1.69 27.12
CA ALA A 137 -20.42 2.50 25.91
C ALA A 137 -19.87 1.81 24.64
N GLY A 138 -19.11 0.72 24.76
CA GLY A 138 -18.52 0.00 23.63
C GLY A 138 -17.09 -0.46 23.85
N ALA A 139 -16.40 -0.75 22.77
CA ALA A 139 -15.01 -1.19 22.76
C ALA A 139 -14.06 -0.03 22.42
N SER A 140 -12.90 -0.02 23.05
CA SER A 140 -11.82 0.95 22.79
C SER A 140 -10.50 0.21 22.73
N ILE A 141 -9.51 0.79 22.08
CA ILE A 141 -8.11 0.38 22.18
C ILE A 141 -7.35 1.43 22.99
N VAL A 142 -6.64 1.00 24.02
CA VAL A 142 -5.69 1.82 24.78
C VAL A 142 -4.32 1.55 24.19
N LEU A 143 -3.75 2.54 23.51
CA LEU A 143 -2.44 2.39 22.88
C LEU A 143 -1.34 2.35 23.93
N ASP A 144 -0.30 1.55 23.68
CA ASP A 144 0.87 1.43 24.56
C ASP A 144 1.67 2.75 24.61
N GLY A 145 2.59 2.89 25.60
CA GLY A 145 3.55 3.98 25.71
C GLY A 145 2.92 5.36 25.90
N ASP A 146 2.04 5.53 26.87
CA ASP A 146 1.29 6.77 27.14
C ASP A 146 0.41 7.22 25.95
N GLY A 147 0.07 6.26 25.07
CA GLY A 147 -0.78 6.52 23.92
C GLY A 147 -2.24 6.76 24.34
N PRO A 148 -3.02 7.43 23.46
CA PRO A 148 -4.40 7.75 23.74
C PRO A 148 -5.28 6.49 23.74
N ARG A 149 -6.43 6.62 24.40
CA ARG A 149 -7.56 5.71 24.24
C ARG A 149 -8.34 6.11 22.99
N LEU A 150 -8.60 5.16 22.12
CA LEU A 150 -9.36 5.34 20.89
C LEU A 150 -10.63 4.49 20.95
N ASP A 151 -11.79 5.14 20.90
CA ASP A 151 -13.08 4.47 20.95
C ASP A 151 -13.43 3.89 19.60
N LEU A 152 -13.49 2.57 19.49
CA LEU A 152 -13.74 1.86 18.24
C LEU A 152 -15.21 1.98 17.82
N PRO A 153 -15.49 2.16 16.52
CA PRO A 153 -16.86 2.11 16.02
C PRO A 153 -17.55 0.79 16.36
N PRO A 154 -18.87 0.80 16.55
CA PRO A 154 -19.64 -0.41 16.83
C PRO A 154 -19.39 -1.51 15.77
N GLY A 155 -19.26 -2.74 16.23
CA GLY A 155 -19.06 -3.91 15.35
C GLY A 155 -17.64 -4.05 14.77
N ARG A 156 -16.67 -3.17 15.13
CA ARG A 156 -15.28 -3.28 14.66
C ARG A 156 -14.50 -4.41 15.31
N ILE A 157 -14.95 -4.89 16.45
CA ILE A 157 -14.35 -6.04 17.11
C ILE A 157 -15.44 -6.99 17.58
N ALA A 158 -15.19 -8.30 17.46
CA ALA A 158 -16.14 -9.31 17.86
C ALA A 158 -16.45 -9.22 19.37
N ASP A 159 -17.71 -9.46 19.75
CA ASP A 159 -18.13 -9.42 21.16
C ASP A 159 -17.39 -10.41 22.06
N ARG A 160 -16.90 -11.51 21.47
CA ARG A 160 -16.11 -12.55 22.13
C ARG A 160 -14.65 -12.17 22.44
N ALA A 161 -14.14 -11.07 21.90
CA ALA A 161 -12.78 -10.64 22.19
C ALA A 161 -12.67 -10.25 23.66
N ALA A 162 -11.67 -10.79 24.37
CA ALA A 162 -11.52 -10.63 25.83
C ALA A 162 -11.03 -9.22 26.19
N GLU A 163 -11.51 -8.71 27.32
CA GLU A 163 -10.95 -7.50 27.96
C GLU A 163 -9.44 -7.68 28.17
N GLY A 164 -8.66 -6.64 27.89
CA GLY A 164 -7.20 -6.67 28.03
C GLY A 164 -6.45 -7.44 26.91
N MET A 165 -7.16 -7.97 25.89
CA MET A 165 -6.54 -8.61 24.74
C MET A 165 -5.53 -7.66 24.08
N SER A 166 -4.31 -8.14 23.85
CA SER A 166 -3.28 -7.38 23.13
C SER A 166 -3.62 -7.30 21.64
N LEU A 167 -3.69 -6.08 21.14
CA LEU A 167 -4.06 -5.76 19.78
C LEU A 167 -2.97 -4.94 19.07
N ILE A 168 -2.98 -4.98 17.76
CA ILE A 168 -2.24 -4.05 16.91
C ILE A 168 -3.26 -3.27 16.07
N LEU A 169 -3.26 -1.95 16.21
CA LEU A 169 -4.02 -1.05 15.36
C LEU A 169 -3.18 -0.66 14.14
N GLY A 170 -3.62 -1.09 12.97
CA GLY A 170 -3.02 -0.70 11.70
C GLY A 170 -3.70 0.54 11.14
N VAL A 171 -2.92 1.60 10.92
CA VAL A 171 -3.42 2.87 10.37
C VAL A 171 -2.65 3.22 9.11
N ARG A 172 -3.35 3.46 8.00
CA ARG A 172 -2.73 3.92 6.76
C ARG A 172 -2.56 5.42 6.76
N PRO A 173 -1.50 5.97 6.13
CA PRO A 173 -1.24 7.41 6.07
C PRO A 173 -2.42 8.23 5.56
N GLU A 174 -3.12 7.74 4.55
CA GLU A 174 -4.29 8.40 3.95
C GLU A 174 -5.55 8.39 4.82
N HIS A 175 -5.54 7.67 5.93
CA HIS A 175 -6.64 7.67 6.91
C HIS A 175 -6.39 8.62 8.09
N ILE A 176 -5.28 9.35 8.06
CA ILE A 176 -4.91 10.38 9.03
C ILE A 176 -4.92 11.73 8.32
N TYR A 177 -5.60 12.70 8.88
CA TYR A 177 -5.74 14.02 8.28
C TYR A 177 -5.71 15.12 9.34
N ARG A 178 -5.49 16.36 8.91
CA ARG A 178 -5.54 17.53 9.78
C ARG A 178 -7.01 17.86 10.06
N ALA A 179 -7.38 17.93 11.33
CA ALA A 179 -8.77 18.11 11.78
C ALA A 179 -8.98 19.44 12.53
N ASP A 180 -8.04 20.40 12.45
CA ASP A 180 -8.17 21.70 13.10
C ASP A 180 -9.42 22.42 12.60
N GLY A 181 -10.24 22.92 13.54
CA GLY A 181 -11.46 23.66 13.22
C GLY A 181 -12.61 22.85 12.60
N MET A 182 -12.41 21.55 12.35
CA MET A 182 -13.46 20.67 11.81
C MET A 182 -14.39 20.15 12.92
N ALA A 183 -15.65 19.89 12.59
CA ALA A 183 -16.55 19.14 13.48
C ALA A 183 -16.16 17.66 13.50
N GLY A 184 -16.28 16.96 14.65
CA GLY A 184 -16.01 15.53 14.77
C GLY A 184 -17.00 14.70 13.96
N ALA A 185 -16.51 13.64 13.32
CA ALA A 185 -17.33 12.68 12.58
C ALA A 185 -17.49 11.36 13.38
N PRO A 186 -18.60 10.63 13.21
CA PRO A 186 -18.76 9.32 13.81
C PRO A 186 -17.64 8.36 13.36
N GLY A 187 -17.01 7.67 14.34
CA GLY A 187 -15.91 6.76 14.06
C GLY A 187 -14.58 7.47 13.75
N GLU A 188 -14.43 8.72 14.19
CA GLU A 188 -13.20 9.48 14.14
C GLU A 188 -12.59 9.58 15.54
N ALA A 189 -11.28 9.36 15.66
CA ALA A 189 -10.51 9.74 16.83
C ALA A 189 -9.76 11.04 16.56
N ARG A 190 -9.65 11.89 17.59
CA ARG A 190 -8.92 13.15 17.54
C ARG A 190 -7.85 13.19 18.60
N LEU A 191 -6.67 13.64 18.22
CA LEU A 191 -5.56 13.80 19.15
C LEU A 191 -4.68 14.99 18.74
N GLN A 192 -4.02 15.59 19.71
CA GLN A 192 -3.01 16.60 19.49
C GLN A 192 -1.66 15.92 19.27
N ALA A 193 -0.96 16.29 18.20
CA ALA A 193 0.38 15.78 17.94
C ALA A 193 1.27 16.87 17.33
N ALA A 194 2.53 16.89 17.75
CA ALA A 194 3.52 17.77 17.17
C ALA A 194 4.09 17.14 15.89
N ILE A 195 4.26 17.96 14.86
CA ILE A 195 4.90 17.58 13.60
C ILE A 195 6.38 17.40 13.84
N GLU A 196 6.94 16.20 13.69
CA GLU A 196 8.37 15.92 13.81
C GLU A 196 9.10 16.16 12.48
N LEU A 197 8.52 15.72 11.36
CA LEU A 197 9.15 15.79 10.04
C LEU A 197 8.10 16.03 8.97
N LEU A 198 8.46 16.80 7.94
CA LEU A 198 7.68 17.00 6.72
C LEU A 198 8.50 16.57 5.50
N GLN A 199 7.88 15.80 4.62
CA GLN A 199 8.44 15.33 3.37
C GLN A 199 7.50 15.70 2.21
N PRO A 200 7.65 16.90 1.61
CA PRO A 200 6.83 17.32 0.49
C PRO A 200 7.10 16.46 -0.76
N THR A 201 6.03 16.02 -1.43
CA THR A 201 6.09 15.24 -2.67
C THR A 201 5.43 15.96 -3.84
N GLY A 202 5.13 17.24 -3.68
CA GLY A 202 4.43 18.09 -4.65
C GLY A 202 3.01 18.39 -4.19
N SER A 203 2.01 17.65 -4.64
CA SER A 203 0.60 17.84 -4.22
C SER A 203 0.32 17.34 -2.81
N ARG A 204 1.13 16.42 -2.29
CA ARG A 204 1.01 15.84 -0.94
C ARG A 204 2.26 16.11 -0.11
N THR A 205 2.10 16.01 1.20
CA THR A 205 3.20 16.04 2.16
C THR A 205 3.03 14.89 3.14
N TYR A 206 4.06 14.07 3.28
CA TYR A 206 4.10 13.08 4.35
C TYR A 206 4.58 13.77 5.61
N ALA A 207 3.73 13.78 6.63
CA ALA A 207 4.02 14.35 7.93
C ALA A 207 4.19 13.24 8.96
N THR A 208 5.31 13.26 9.72
CA THR A 208 5.57 12.30 10.77
C THR A 208 5.25 12.91 12.12
N PHE A 209 4.53 12.16 12.92
CA PHE A 209 4.12 12.47 14.29
C PHE A 209 4.52 11.32 15.21
N ARG A 210 4.33 11.50 16.53
CA ARG A 210 4.49 10.43 17.49
C ARG A 210 3.21 10.20 18.27
N ILE A 211 2.74 8.95 18.26
CA ILE A 211 1.55 8.53 19.01
C ILE A 211 1.95 7.33 19.89
N GLY A 212 1.81 7.46 21.21
CA GLY A 212 2.21 6.40 22.15
C GLY A 212 3.68 5.99 21.97
N GLY A 213 4.58 6.96 21.70
CA GLY A 213 5.99 6.68 21.43
C GLY A 213 6.31 6.15 20.03
N THR A 214 5.32 5.72 19.24
CA THR A 214 5.49 5.15 17.89
C THR A 214 5.44 6.25 16.82
N PRO A 215 6.41 6.30 15.88
CA PRO A 215 6.34 7.19 14.73
C PRO A 215 5.17 6.82 13.82
N VAL A 216 4.36 7.80 13.46
CA VAL A 216 3.18 7.66 12.60
C VAL A 216 3.29 8.62 11.43
N THR A 217 3.08 8.13 10.22
CA THR A 217 3.06 8.97 9.02
C THR A 217 1.63 9.24 8.60
N ALA A 218 1.31 10.52 8.36
CA ALA A 218 0.08 10.96 7.73
C ALA A 218 0.37 11.47 6.31
N GLU A 219 -0.59 11.30 5.41
CA GLU A 219 -0.57 11.91 4.08
C GLU A 219 -1.49 13.13 4.07
N LEU A 220 -0.90 14.32 4.15
CA LEU A 220 -1.62 15.59 4.21
C LEU A 220 -1.59 16.32 2.85
N GLU A 221 -2.58 17.18 2.62
CA GLU A 221 -2.50 18.15 1.52
C GLU A 221 -1.28 19.05 1.72
N ALA A 222 -0.58 19.41 0.65
CA ALA A 222 0.67 20.19 0.75
C ALA A 222 0.47 21.54 1.46
N HIS A 223 -0.70 22.17 1.29
CA HIS A 223 -1.02 23.47 1.89
C HIS A 223 -1.45 23.37 3.37
N ASP A 224 -1.84 22.18 3.82
CA ASP A 224 -2.35 21.93 5.18
C ASP A 224 -1.31 21.30 6.10
N ALA A 225 -0.12 21.00 5.57
CA ALA A 225 0.89 20.23 6.28
C ALA A 225 1.49 20.93 7.52
N GLY A 226 1.36 22.27 7.63
CA GLY A 226 1.91 23.02 8.77
C GLY A 226 3.43 23.16 8.74
N ARG A 227 4.06 23.24 9.94
CA ARG A 227 5.51 23.39 10.09
C ARG A 227 6.07 22.40 11.12
N PRO A 228 7.33 21.94 10.99
CA PRO A 228 7.97 21.14 12.03
C PRO A 228 7.91 21.85 13.39
N GLY A 229 7.55 21.12 14.44
CA GLY A 229 7.34 21.64 15.80
C GLY A 229 5.93 22.20 16.05
N GLU A 230 5.11 22.41 15.03
CA GLU A 230 3.72 22.83 15.20
C GLU A 230 2.89 21.67 15.75
N THR A 231 2.08 21.96 16.78
CA THR A 231 1.08 21.01 17.28
C THR A 231 -0.24 21.23 16.57
N ILE A 232 -0.74 20.17 15.95
CA ILE A 232 -2.01 20.21 15.20
C ILE A 232 -2.97 19.15 15.75
N THR A 233 -4.24 19.32 15.44
CA THR A 233 -5.26 18.28 15.69
C THR A 233 -5.24 17.28 14.53
N LEU A 234 -4.91 16.02 14.83
CA LEU A 234 -5.04 14.91 13.90
C LEU A 234 -6.40 14.24 14.05
N GLY A 235 -7.05 13.98 12.93
CA GLY A 235 -8.19 13.08 12.81
C GLY A 235 -7.73 11.72 12.31
N ILE A 236 -8.16 10.65 12.94
CA ILE A 236 -7.93 9.27 12.48
C ILE A 236 -9.29 8.63 12.18
N ASN A 237 -9.47 8.19 10.94
CA ASN A 237 -10.70 7.50 10.54
C ASN A 237 -10.68 6.04 11.03
N LEU A 238 -11.30 5.79 12.19
CA LEU A 238 -11.36 4.46 12.81
C LEU A 238 -12.26 3.46 12.05
N ASN A 239 -13.09 3.93 11.13
CA ASN A 239 -13.85 3.04 10.23
C ASN A 239 -12.94 2.35 9.18
N ARG A 240 -11.75 2.92 8.92
CA ARG A 240 -10.80 2.45 7.91
C ARG A 240 -9.53 1.81 8.47
N VAL A 241 -9.40 1.74 9.80
CA VAL A 241 -8.24 1.09 10.42
C VAL A 241 -8.35 -0.44 10.32
N SER A 242 -7.23 -1.12 10.42
CA SER A 242 -7.17 -2.58 10.53
C SER A 242 -6.85 -2.98 11.97
N LEU A 243 -7.47 -4.05 12.47
CA LEU A 243 -7.20 -4.59 13.80
C LEU A 243 -6.59 -5.99 13.64
N PHE A 244 -5.51 -6.22 14.35
CA PHE A 244 -4.82 -7.52 14.36
C PHE A 244 -4.63 -8.00 15.79
N ASP A 245 -4.71 -9.29 15.96
CA ASP A 245 -4.28 -9.98 17.18
C ASP A 245 -2.76 -9.88 17.30
N ALA A 246 -2.25 -9.41 18.44
CA ALA A 246 -0.82 -9.18 18.62
C ALA A 246 0.01 -10.48 18.66
N ALA A 247 -0.58 -11.59 19.11
CA ALA A 247 0.12 -12.88 19.23
C ALA A 247 0.22 -13.60 17.88
N THR A 248 -0.89 -13.60 17.11
CA THR A 248 -0.98 -14.31 15.83
C THR A 248 -0.66 -13.43 14.63
N GLN A 249 -0.67 -12.11 14.80
CA GLN A 249 -0.55 -11.10 13.74
C GLN A 249 -1.64 -11.21 12.66
N ARG A 250 -2.74 -11.89 12.95
CA ARG A 250 -3.89 -12.05 12.05
C ARG A 250 -4.96 -10.99 12.31
N ALA A 251 -5.63 -10.61 11.24
CA ALA A 251 -6.79 -9.71 11.31
C ALA A 251 -7.94 -10.34 12.11
N ILE A 252 -8.68 -9.49 12.83
CA ILE A 252 -9.82 -9.83 13.69
C ILE A 252 -11.05 -9.01 13.32
#